data_546b8f54e8c7ad12dc54cc82b91783ee
#
_entry.id   546b8f54e8c7ad12dc54cc82b91783ee
#
_cell.length_a   1.000
_cell.length_b   1.000
_cell.length_c   1.000
_cell.angle_alpha   90.00
_cell.angle_beta   90.00
_cell.angle_gamma   90.00
#
_symmetry.space_group_name_H-M   'P 1'
#
loop_
_entity.id
_entity.type
_entity.pdbx_description
1 polymer ?
#
loop_
_entity_poly.entity_id
_entity_poly.type
_entity_poly.pdbx_seq_one_letter_code
_entity_poly.pdbx_strand_id
1 'polypeptide(L)'
;MRRARMFLTYLAAGALCLGGVAAILVFVTSSRNDAAAEPPELQPDLVQRTPTDVSVRRRAGRFALGFESAVENHGSGPLIVTGSRSGAESDMTADQVIERADGSRVYEGDVGRIRYTRSGGHDHWHYLRFDRYELRRASDHALARPDRKTGFCLGDRYDPGRERAGKAEEPVLEGDCRKNEPQSREVLQGITVGYGDDYPAYLEGQSIDVTGLPSGLYELVHRANGDRRVRESRYSNNASSVLLRIDWRRGPDEVPDLERLRSCPRRERCAAG
;
A
#
# COMPACT_ATOMS: atom_id res chain seq x y z
N MET A 1 20.08 -30.43 -25.21
CA MET A 1 19.48 -31.41 -26.14
C MET A 1 18.38 -32.18 -25.41
N ARG A 2 17.12 -31.76 -25.54
CA ARG A 2 15.96 -32.47 -24.96
C ARG A 2 15.18 -33.09 -26.11
N ARG A 3 15.03 -34.41 -26.07
CA ARG A 3 14.35 -35.23 -27.09
C ARG A 3 12.84 -35.04 -26.99
N ALA A 4 12.20 -34.63 -28.09
CA ALA A 4 10.74 -34.63 -28.24
C ALA A 4 10.22 -36.05 -28.29
N ARG A 5 9.24 -36.40 -27.46
CA ARG A 5 8.49 -37.67 -27.57
C ARG A 5 7.26 -37.43 -28.44
N MET A 6 7.20 -38.13 -29.53
CA MET A 6 6.10 -38.16 -30.49
C MET A 6 5.11 -39.24 -30.06
N PHE A 7 3.85 -38.88 -29.79
CA PHE A 7 2.78 -39.86 -29.59
C PHE A 7 2.02 -40.04 -30.91
N LEU A 8 1.99 -41.30 -31.36
CA LEU A 8 1.29 -41.72 -32.55
C LEU A 8 -0.08 -42.30 -32.14
N THR A 9 -1.19 -41.71 -32.60
CA THR A 9 -2.53 -42.28 -32.41
C THR A 9 -3.01 -42.86 -33.72
N TYR A 10 -3.26 -44.20 -33.75
CA TYR A 10 -3.83 -44.89 -34.89
C TYR A 10 -5.34 -44.95 -34.77
N LEU A 11 -6.06 -44.52 -35.81
CA LEU A 11 -7.47 -44.84 -36.03
C LEU A 11 -7.53 -45.86 -37.14
N ALA A 12 -7.97 -47.08 -36.83
CA ALA A 12 -8.28 -48.11 -37.80
C ALA A 12 -9.77 -48.07 -38.14
N ALA A 13 -10.10 -47.84 -39.41
CA ALA A 13 -11.43 -48.09 -39.96
C ALA A 13 -11.31 -49.19 -41.00
N GLY A 14 -11.93 -50.32 -40.69
CA GLY A 14 -12.00 -51.46 -41.63
C GLY A 14 -13.17 -51.30 -42.59
N ALA A 15 -12.89 -51.43 -43.91
CA ALA A 15 -13.90 -51.82 -44.92
C ALA A 15 -13.16 -52.51 -46.04
N LEU A 16 -13.52 -53.80 -46.28
CA LEU A 16 -13.08 -54.59 -47.41
C LEU A 16 -13.71 -54.02 -48.70
N CYS A 17 -12.85 -53.59 -49.66
CA CYS A 17 -13.17 -53.64 -51.09
C CYS A 17 -11.86 -53.58 -51.86
N LEU A 18 -11.67 -54.55 -52.79
CA LEU A 18 -10.55 -54.77 -53.70
C LEU A 18 -10.38 -53.52 -54.62
N GLY A 19 -9.23 -52.92 -54.54
CA GLY A 19 -8.84 -51.83 -55.43
C GLY A 19 -7.77 -50.97 -54.78
N GLY A 20 -6.61 -50.85 -55.40
CA GLY A 20 -5.39 -50.23 -54.87
C GLY A 20 -5.64 -48.90 -54.10
N VAL A 21 -5.33 -48.93 -52.83
CA VAL A 21 -5.46 -47.73 -51.96
C VAL A 21 -4.07 -47.15 -51.73
N ALA A 22 -3.83 -45.99 -52.32
CA ALA A 22 -2.74 -45.12 -51.92
C ALA A 22 -3.11 -44.52 -50.54
N ALA A 23 -2.39 -44.91 -49.50
CA ALA A 23 -2.58 -44.32 -48.15
C ALA A 23 -1.99 -42.90 -48.14
N ILE A 24 -2.86 -41.90 -48.10
CA ILE A 24 -2.45 -40.51 -47.85
C ILE A 24 -2.28 -40.37 -46.33
N LEU A 25 -1.06 -40.31 -45.86
CA LEU A 25 -0.71 -39.97 -44.49
C LEU A 25 -0.89 -38.43 -44.31
N VAL A 26 -1.99 -38.01 -43.72
CA VAL A 26 -2.18 -36.61 -43.29
C VAL A 26 -1.47 -36.42 -41.95
N PHE A 27 -0.33 -35.73 -42.00
CA PHE A 27 0.31 -35.26 -40.78
C PHE A 27 -0.41 -34.02 -40.28
N VAL A 28 -1.23 -34.15 -39.23
CA VAL A 28 -1.74 -33.01 -38.51
C VAL A 28 -0.65 -32.54 -37.55
N THR A 29 0.12 -31.55 -37.97
CA THR A 29 1.02 -30.82 -37.04
C THR A 29 0.16 -29.93 -36.18
N SER A 30 -0.08 -30.33 -34.93
CA SER A 30 -0.68 -29.48 -33.92
C SER A 30 0.36 -28.40 -33.53
N SER A 31 0.30 -27.26 -34.16
CA SER A 31 1.04 -26.08 -33.70
C SER A 31 0.46 -25.69 -32.32
N ARG A 32 1.11 -26.13 -31.25
CA ARG A 32 0.91 -25.45 -29.97
C ARG A 32 1.42 -24.01 -30.17
N ASN A 33 0.48 -23.07 -30.24
CA ASN A 33 0.82 -21.69 -29.97
C ASN A 33 1.28 -21.66 -28.50
N ASP A 34 2.58 -21.78 -28.28
CA ASP A 34 3.19 -21.35 -27.04
C ASP A 34 3.00 -19.83 -27.01
N ALA A 35 1.88 -19.37 -26.46
CA ALA A 35 1.72 -17.97 -26.12
C ALA A 35 2.93 -17.65 -25.23
N ALA A 36 3.78 -16.72 -25.66
CA ALA A 36 4.91 -16.27 -24.87
C ALA A 36 4.38 -15.85 -23.50
N ALA A 37 4.98 -16.37 -22.43
CA ALA A 37 4.58 -16.01 -21.08
C ALA A 37 4.69 -14.47 -20.94
N GLU A 38 3.66 -13.85 -20.37
CA GLU A 38 3.70 -12.41 -20.13
C GLU A 38 4.92 -12.06 -19.28
N PRO A 39 5.57 -10.91 -19.55
CA PRO A 39 6.70 -10.45 -18.73
C PRO A 39 6.27 -10.26 -17.28
N PRO A 40 7.12 -10.59 -16.30
CA PRO A 40 6.78 -10.46 -14.90
C PRO A 40 6.48 -9.00 -14.52
N GLU A 41 5.45 -8.81 -13.72
CA GLU A 41 5.08 -7.53 -13.15
C GLU A 41 6.06 -7.15 -12.04
N LEU A 42 6.47 -5.89 -12.04
CA LEU A 42 7.29 -5.29 -10.99
C LEU A 42 6.36 -4.62 -9.98
N GLN A 43 6.02 -5.36 -8.92
CA GLN A 43 5.06 -4.90 -7.93
C GLN A 43 5.74 -4.19 -6.76
N PRO A 44 5.08 -3.17 -6.15
CA PRO A 44 5.52 -2.61 -4.88
C PRO A 44 5.39 -3.65 -3.76
N ASP A 45 6.09 -3.43 -2.65
CA ASP A 45 5.98 -4.13 -1.36
C ASP A 45 6.01 -3.06 -0.27
N LEU A 46 4.83 -2.67 0.21
CA LEU A 46 4.68 -1.58 1.17
C LEU A 46 4.99 -2.07 2.58
N VAL A 47 5.94 -1.43 3.23
CA VAL A 47 6.34 -1.76 4.60
C VAL A 47 5.97 -0.60 5.51
N GLN A 48 4.98 -0.81 6.36
CA GLN A 48 4.63 0.15 7.40
C GLN A 48 5.71 0.19 8.48
N ARG A 49 6.26 1.37 8.73
CA ARG A 49 7.21 1.59 9.81
C ARG A 49 6.49 1.65 11.15
N THR A 50 7.19 1.24 12.20
CA THR A 50 6.68 1.37 13.57
C THR A 50 6.48 2.85 13.92
N PRO A 51 5.33 3.25 14.49
CA PRO A 51 5.10 4.62 14.91
C PRO A 51 6.24 5.19 15.78
N THR A 52 6.65 6.42 15.53
CA THR A 52 7.68 7.15 16.28
C THR A 52 7.15 8.49 16.77
N ASP A 53 7.95 9.26 17.48
CA ASP A 53 7.59 10.58 18.06
C ASP A 53 6.22 10.60 18.76
N VAL A 54 5.97 9.56 19.57
CA VAL A 54 4.68 9.38 20.22
C VAL A 54 4.61 10.25 21.49
N SER A 55 3.66 11.20 21.53
CA SER A 55 3.48 12.09 22.67
C SER A 55 2.00 12.48 22.86
N VAL A 56 1.60 12.83 24.10
CA VAL A 56 0.26 13.39 24.33
C VAL A 56 0.38 14.87 24.62
N ARG A 57 -0.46 15.65 23.93
CA ARG A 57 -0.52 17.11 24.12
C ARG A 57 -1.96 17.59 24.29
N ARG A 58 -2.16 18.64 25.09
CA ARG A 58 -3.44 19.32 25.18
C ARG A 58 -3.64 20.21 23.96
N ARG A 59 -4.75 20.05 23.24
CA ARG A 59 -5.10 20.85 22.08
C ARG A 59 -6.59 21.16 22.10
N ALA A 60 -6.95 22.44 22.15
CA ALA A 60 -8.35 22.90 22.19
C ALA A 60 -9.21 22.17 23.24
N GLY A 61 -8.70 22.02 24.47
CA GLY A 61 -9.42 21.39 25.59
C GLY A 61 -9.49 19.84 25.51
N ARG A 62 -8.85 19.22 24.52
CA ARG A 62 -8.76 17.76 24.36
C ARG A 62 -7.32 17.29 24.47
N PHE A 63 -7.14 16.00 24.65
CA PHE A 63 -5.83 15.34 24.70
C PHE A 63 -5.60 14.55 23.42
N ALA A 64 -4.61 14.97 22.65
CA ALA A 64 -4.26 14.37 21.37
C ALA A 64 -2.96 13.54 21.52
N LEU A 65 -3.04 12.26 21.23
CA LEU A 65 -1.88 11.37 21.07
C LEU A 65 -1.31 11.61 19.68
N GLY A 66 -0.24 12.40 19.58
CA GLY A 66 0.49 12.67 18.36
C GLY A 66 1.50 11.56 18.07
N PHE A 67 1.83 11.37 16.78
CA PHE A 67 2.78 10.36 16.33
C PHE A 67 3.31 10.68 14.92
N GLU A 68 4.47 10.15 14.61
CA GLU A 68 5.00 10.08 13.25
C GLU A 68 4.67 8.71 12.64
N SER A 69 4.35 8.71 11.33
CA SER A 69 4.13 7.51 10.51
C SER A 69 5.02 7.54 9.28
N ALA A 70 5.46 6.38 8.80
CA ALA A 70 6.16 6.27 7.55
C ALA A 70 5.89 4.92 6.86
N VAL A 71 5.85 4.95 5.52
CA VAL A 71 5.70 3.78 4.66
C VAL A 71 6.87 3.72 3.69
N GLU A 72 7.52 2.57 3.57
CA GLU A 72 8.63 2.33 2.63
C GLU A 72 8.17 1.37 1.52
N ASN A 73 8.68 1.54 0.31
CA ASN A 73 8.49 0.58 -0.77
C ASN A 73 9.71 -0.35 -0.88
N HIS A 74 9.50 -1.62 -0.57
CA HIS A 74 10.50 -2.68 -0.61
C HIS A 74 10.35 -3.63 -1.81
N GLY A 75 9.48 -3.30 -2.76
CA GLY A 75 9.13 -4.14 -3.90
C GLY A 75 10.18 -4.20 -5.02
N SER A 76 9.79 -4.86 -6.08
CA SER A 76 10.56 -4.92 -7.34
C SER A 76 10.22 -3.77 -8.28
N GLY A 77 9.12 -3.06 -8.04
CA GLY A 77 8.68 -1.91 -8.81
C GLY A 77 8.10 -0.80 -7.93
N PRO A 78 7.95 0.41 -8.49
CA PRO A 78 7.40 1.55 -7.76
C PRO A 78 5.90 1.36 -7.46
N LEU A 79 5.42 1.95 -6.37
CA LEU A 79 4.01 2.27 -6.24
C LEU A 79 3.74 3.51 -7.09
N ILE A 80 2.89 3.38 -8.11
CA ILE A 80 2.44 4.50 -8.94
C ILE A 80 0.92 4.55 -8.89
N VAL A 81 0.38 5.69 -8.47
CA VAL A 81 -1.06 5.97 -8.46
C VAL A 81 -1.31 7.23 -9.28
N THR A 82 -2.14 7.11 -10.31
CA THR A 82 -2.58 8.22 -11.14
C THR A 82 -4.02 8.57 -10.78
N GLY A 83 -4.29 9.84 -10.62
CA GLY A 83 -5.65 10.35 -10.47
C GLY A 83 -6.10 11.04 -11.73
N SER A 84 -7.37 10.84 -12.13
CA SER A 84 -7.95 11.53 -13.27
C SER A 84 -9.42 11.89 -13.04
N ARG A 85 -9.88 13.00 -13.70
CA ARG A 85 -11.27 13.40 -13.72
C ARG A 85 -11.61 14.12 -15.03
N SER A 86 -12.81 13.94 -15.53
CA SER A 86 -13.26 14.52 -16.80
C SER A 86 -13.77 15.96 -16.68
N GLY A 87 -14.28 16.34 -15.51
CA GLY A 87 -14.96 17.62 -15.32
C GLY A 87 -14.60 18.32 -13.99
N ALA A 88 -15.57 19.01 -13.44
CA ALA A 88 -15.45 19.76 -12.18
C ALA A 88 -15.83 18.92 -10.95
N GLU A 89 -15.86 17.62 -11.07
CA GLU A 89 -16.11 16.68 -9.97
C GLU A 89 -15.12 16.96 -8.83
N SER A 90 -15.56 16.78 -7.62
CA SER A 90 -14.73 17.06 -6.44
C SER A 90 -13.57 16.10 -6.30
N ASP A 91 -13.75 14.83 -6.69
CA ASP A 91 -12.77 13.75 -6.56
C ASP A 91 -12.29 13.27 -7.93
N MET A 92 -11.04 12.79 -8.00
CA MET A 92 -10.51 12.03 -9.13
C MET A 92 -10.69 10.53 -8.85
N THR A 93 -10.91 9.73 -9.89
CA THR A 93 -10.71 8.28 -9.82
C THR A 93 -9.23 8.01 -9.77
N ALA A 94 -8.81 7.08 -8.93
CA ALA A 94 -7.42 6.66 -8.80
C ALA A 94 -7.22 5.31 -9.49
N ASP A 95 -6.19 5.22 -10.33
CA ASP A 95 -5.75 4.00 -10.98
C ASP A 95 -4.30 3.71 -10.59
N GLN A 96 -3.95 2.44 -10.42
CA GLN A 96 -2.58 2.01 -10.21
C GLN A 96 -1.91 1.64 -11.52
N VAL A 97 -0.67 2.07 -11.70
CA VAL A 97 0.18 1.65 -12.82
C VAL A 97 1.23 0.68 -12.30
N ILE A 98 1.30 -0.52 -12.90
CA ILE A 98 2.30 -1.55 -12.57
C ILE A 98 3.20 -1.71 -13.79
N GLU A 99 4.49 -1.54 -13.62
CA GLU A 99 5.48 -1.74 -14.67
C GLU A 99 5.82 -3.22 -14.80
N ARG A 100 6.19 -3.66 -16.00
CA ARG A 100 6.70 -5.02 -16.28
C ARG A 100 8.19 -4.97 -16.61
N ALA A 101 8.83 -6.13 -16.52
CA ALA A 101 10.26 -6.26 -16.76
C ALA A 101 10.71 -5.90 -18.18
N ASP A 102 9.80 -5.88 -19.15
CA ASP A 102 10.04 -5.44 -20.53
C ASP A 102 9.74 -3.95 -20.78
N GLY A 103 9.37 -3.21 -19.72
CA GLY A 103 8.99 -1.80 -19.78
C GLY A 103 7.53 -1.56 -20.17
N SER A 104 6.74 -2.58 -20.45
CA SER A 104 5.29 -2.45 -20.63
C SER A 104 4.59 -2.17 -19.30
N ARG A 105 3.32 -1.73 -19.34
CA ARG A 105 2.55 -1.32 -18.17
C ARG A 105 1.20 -1.99 -18.09
N VAL A 106 0.78 -2.32 -16.89
CA VAL A 106 -0.57 -2.78 -16.54
C VAL A 106 -1.27 -1.68 -15.76
N TYR A 107 -2.54 -1.46 -16.06
CA TYR A 107 -3.38 -0.46 -15.39
C TYR A 107 -4.47 -1.19 -14.59
N GLU A 108 -4.45 -1.02 -13.27
CA GLU A 108 -5.52 -1.46 -12.37
C GLU A 108 -6.43 -0.27 -12.08
N GLY A 109 -7.63 -0.30 -12.67
CA GLY A 109 -8.57 0.81 -12.55
C GLY A 109 -9.32 0.82 -11.23
N ASP A 110 -9.74 2.03 -10.82
CA ASP A 110 -10.61 2.29 -9.65
C ASP A 110 -10.04 1.75 -8.33
N VAL A 111 -8.74 1.94 -8.10
CA VAL A 111 -8.11 1.59 -6.82
C VAL A 111 -8.45 2.57 -5.69
N GLY A 112 -9.26 3.58 -5.95
CA GLY A 112 -9.74 4.53 -4.93
C GLY A 112 -10.11 5.89 -5.47
N ARG A 113 -10.01 6.91 -4.58
CA ARG A 113 -10.32 8.30 -4.89
C ARG A 113 -9.21 9.22 -4.43
N ILE A 114 -9.00 10.30 -5.19
CA ILE A 114 -8.07 11.36 -4.85
C ILE A 114 -8.87 12.65 -4.74
N ARG A 115 -8.74 13.36 -3.60
CA ARG A 115 -9.48 14.57 -3.26
C ARG A 115 -8.55 15.73 -3.03
N TYR A 116 -8.92 16.89 -3.52
CA TYR A 116 -8.23 18.14 -3.16
C TYR A 116 -8.59 18.55 -1.74
N THR A 117 -7.58 18.70 -0.88
CA THR A 117 -7.74 19.10 0.51
C THR A 117 -7.28 20.53 0.68
N ARG A 118 -8.12 21.36 1.34
CA ARG A 118 -7.81 22.75 1.70
C ARG A 118 -7.83 22.87 3.21
N SER A 119 -6.69 22.83 3.83
CA SER A 119 -6.57 23.08 5.28
C SER A 119 -5.12 23.36 5.62
N GLY A 120 -4.84 24.41 6.39
CA GLY A 120 -3.63 24.64 7.18
C GLY A 120 -2.25 24.28 6.55
N GLY A 121 -2.10 24.34 5.22
CA GLY A 121 -0.88 23.92 4.52
C GLY A 121 -1.05 22.70 3.62
N HIS A 122 -2.24 22.11 3.55
CA HIS A 122 -2.60 20.98 2.70
C HIS A 122 -3.33 21.41 1.42
N ASP A 123 -2.88 22.42 0.73
CA ASP A 123 -3.49 22.84 -0.54
C ASP A 123 -3.03 21.94 -1.70
N HIS A 124 -3.35 20.63 -1.63
CA HIS A 124 -2.96 19.64 -2.63
C HIS A 124 -3.92 18.43 -2.66
N TRP A 125 -3.69 17.53 -3.65
CA TRP A 125 -4.52 16.34 -3.85
C TRP A 125 -4.07 15.18 -2.97
N HIS A 126 -5.00 14.57 -2.24
CA HIS A 126 -4.78 13.43 -1.34
C HIS A 126 -5.39 12.15 -1.87
N TYR A 127 -4.61 11.07 -1.95
CA TYR A 127 -5.12 9.72 -2.12
C TYR A 127 -5.80 9.27 -0.81
N LEU A 128 -7.10 8.96 -0.89
CA LEU A 128 -7.92 8.71 0.29
C LEU A 128 -7.74 7.30 0.84
N ARG A 129 -7.62 7.19 2.16
CA ARG A 129 -7.62 5.93 2.92
C ARG A 129 -6.43 5.01 2.59
N PHE A 130 -5.32 5.58 2.17
CA PHE A 130 -4.09 4.80 1.89
C PHE A 130 -3.51 4.21 3.17
N ASP A 131 -3.33 5.01 4.21
CA ASP A 131 -2.87 4.59 5.52
C ASP A 131 -3.99 4.81 6.56
N ARG A 132 -3.98 4.04 7.64
CA ARG A 132 -4.91 4.11 8.75
C ARG A 132 -4.18 4.02 10.08
N TYR A 133 -4.64 4.83 11.03
CA TYR A 133 -4.12 4.85 12.38
C TYR A 133 -5.24 4.51 13.35
N GLU A 134 -4.98 3.56 14.23
CA GLU A 134 -5.96 3.09 15.19
C GLU A 134 -5.33 2.97 16.56
N LEU A 135 -6.03 3.40 17.59
CA LEU A 135 -5.69 3.06 18.97
C LEU A 135 -6.60 1.93 19.44
N ARG A 136 -6.01 0.81 19.81
CA ARG A 136 -6.72 -0.40 20.21
C ARG A 136 -6.38 -0.75 21.65
N ARG A 137 -7.31 -1.34 22.39
CA ARG A 137 -7.02 -1.88 23.74
C ARG A 137 -6.09 -3.09 23.60
N ALA A 138 -5.02 -3.15 24.40
CA ALA A 138 -4.08 -4.26 24.31
C ALA A 138 -4.66 -5.60 24.79
N SER A 139 -5.66 -5.58 25.69
CA SER A 139 -6.25 -6.79 26.26
C SER A 139 -7.02 -7.66 25.26
N ASP A 140 -7.81 -7.03 24.41
CA ASP A 140 -8.73 -7.70 23.47
C ASP A 140 -8.58 -7.24 22.01
N HIS A 141 -7.67 -6.29 21.78
CA HIS A 141 -7.42 -5.66 20.47
C HIS A 141 -8.65 -4.93 19.90
N ALA A 142 -9.64 -4.64 20.72
CA ALA A 142 -10.81 -3.89 20.28
C ALA A 142 -10.45 -2.42 20.01
N LEU A 143 -11.06 -1.83 18.99
CA LEU A 143 -10.87 -0.43 18.63
C LEU A 143 -11.28 0.47 19.79
N ALA A 144 -10.34 1.24 20.32
CA ALA A 144 -10.61 2.26 21.34
C ALA A 144 -10.89 3.62 20.70
N ARG A 145 -10.08 4.02 19.70
CA ARG A 145 -10.24 5.26 18.93
C ARG A 145 -9.71 5.07 17.50
N PRO A 146 -10.45 5.50 16.46
CA PRO A 146 -9.94 5.65 15.11
C PRO A 146 -9.18 6.98 14.97
N ASP A 147 -8.42 7.10 13.89
CA ASP A 147 -7.90 8.37 13.42
C ASP A 147 -8.98 9.24 12.74
N ARG A 148 -8.56 10.43 12.33
CA ARG A 148 -9.36 11.35 11.51
C ARG A 148 -8.68 11.72 10.20
N LYS A 149 -7.49 11.18 9.95
CA LYS A 149 -6.77 11.43 8.70
C LYS A 149 -7.42 10.67 7.56
N THR A 150 -7.82 11.40 6.53
CA THR A 150 -8.61 10.81 5.43
C THR A 150 -7.80 10.56 4.16
N GLY A 151 -6.63 11.22 4.01
CA GLY A 151 -5.86 11.12 2.77
C GLY A 151 -4.40 11.50 2.92
N PHE A 152 -3.63 11.16 1.90
CA PHE A 152 -2.18 11.23 1.85
C PHE A 152 -1.70 11.74 0.49
N CYS A 153 -0.69 12.59 0.48
CA CYS A 153 0.05 12.98 -0.71
C CYS A 153 1.30 12.10 -0.78
N LEU A 154 1.20 10.97 -1.49
CA LEU A 154 2.28 10.01 -1.57
C LEU A 154 3.45 10.53 -2.38
N GLY A 155 4.66 10.38 -1.86
CA GLY A 155 5.90 10.79 -2.52
C GLY A 155 7.15 10.25 -1.86
N ASP A 156 8.26 10.35 -2.57
CA ASP A 156 9.59 10.04 -2.03
C ASP A 156 10.02 11.19 -1.10
N ARG A 157 9.82 11.02 0.20
CA ARG A 157 10.13 12.04 1.21
C ARG A 157 11.43 11.78 1.94
N TYR A 158 11.87 10.53 1.99
CA TYR A 158 13.15 10.18 2.59
C TYR A 158 13.77 8.92 1.99
N ASP A 159 15.09 8.83 2.09
CA ASP A 159 15.86 7.62 1.82
C ASP A 159 16.12 6.89 3.15
N PRO A 160 15.62 5.66 3.36
CA PRO A 160 15.93 4.89 4.55
C PRO A 160 17.39 4.42 4.66
N GLY A 161 18.25 4.76 3.69
CA GLY A 161 19.69 4.49 3.71
C GLY A 161 20.04 3.00 3.57
N ARG A 162 19.16 2.21 2.95
CA ARG A 162 19.38 0.76 2.76
C ARG A 162 19.50 0.42 1.30
N GLU A 163 20.57 -0.27 0.95
CA GLU A 163 20.73 -0.85 -0.38
C GLU A 163 19.69 -1.94 -0.63
N ARG A 164 19.08 -1.88 -1.83
CA ARG A 164 18.08 -2.86 -2.31
C ARG A 164 18.24 -3.11 -3.79
N ALA A 165 17.92 -4.32 -4.22
CA ALA A 165 17.80 -4.61 -5.64
C ALA A 165 16.69 -3.74 -6.25
N GLY A 166 16.99 -3.03 -7.33
CA GLY A 166 16.04 -2.15 -8.01
C GLY A 166 15.84 -0.78 -7.37
N LYS A 167 16.55 -0.45 -6.28
CA LYS A 167 16.54 0.91 -5.73
C LYS A 167 17.09 1.87 -6.78
N ALA A 168 16.35 2.94 -7.06
CA ALA A 168 16.85 4.03 -7.89
C ALA A 168 17.94 4.82 -7.15
N GLU A 169 18.92 5.33 -7.88
CA GLU A 169 19.99 6.17 -7.31
C GLU A 169 19.43 7.46 -6.71
N GLU A 170 18.39 8.02 -7.37
CA GLU A 170 17.71 9.24 -6.94
C GLU A 170 16.20 8.98 -6.82
N PRO A 171 15.48 9.75 -5.98
CA PRO A 171 14.03 9.68 -5.91
C PRO A 171 13.40 10.11 -7.25
N VAL A 172 12.32 9.42 -7.66
CA VAL A 172 11.64 9.67 -8.94
C VAL A 172 10.24 10.25 -8.74
N LEU A 173 9.60 9.92 -7.62
CA LEU A 173 8.23 10.30 -7.31
C LEU A 173 8.16 11.36 -6.20
N GLU A 174 8.90 12.47 -6.39
CA GLU A 174 8.98 13.59 -5.42
C GLU A 174 7.83 14.60 -5.53
N GLY A 175 6.79 14.31 -6.33
CA GLY A 175 5.71 15.24 -6.62
C GLY A 175 5.04 15.84 -5.38
N ASP A 176 4.59 17.08 -5.52
CA ASP A 176 3.87 17.85 -4.49
C ASP A 176 2.34 17.64 -4.53
N CYS A 177 1.88 16.62 -5.27
CA CYS A 177 0.47 16.30 -5.46
C CYS A 177 -0.35 17.48 -6.02
N ARG A 178 0.22 18.22 -6.98
CA ARG A 178 -0.41 19.39 -7.58
C ARG A 178 -0.82 20.44 -6.53
N LYS A 179 0.13 20.85 -5.73
CA LYS A 179 -0.05 21.87 -4.71
C LYS A 179 -0.50 23.20 -5.32
N ASN A 180 -1.51 23.81 -4.72
CA ASN A 180 -2.15 25.04 -5.17
C ASN A 180 -2.85 24.94 -6.56
N GLU A 181 -3.06 23.72 -7.06
CA GLU A 181 -3.72 23.46 -8.33
C GLU A 181 -5.06 22.71 -8.16
N PRO A 182 -6.09 23.30 -7.54
CA PRO A 182 -7.38 22.62 -7.32
C PRO A 182 -8.12 22.27 -8.63
N GLN A 183 -7.75 22.94 -9.76
CA GLN A 183 -8.36 22.71 -11.07
C GLN A 183 -7.68 21.60 -11.86
N SER A 184 -6.59 21.03 -11.37
CA SER A 184 -5.90 19.93 -12.05
C SER A 184 -6.87 18.79 -12.35
N ARG A 185 -6.72 18.21 -13.53
CA ARG A 185 -7.51 17.06 -13.99
C ARG A 185 -6.77 15.74 -13.83
N GLU A 186 -5.49 15.84 -13.57
CA GLU A 186 -4.59 14.69 -13.40
C GLU A 186 -3.61 14.97 -12.26
N VAL A 187 -3.26 13.92 -11.54
CA VAL A 187 -2.23 13.92 -10.52
C VAL A 187 -1.49 12.59 -10.53
N LEU A 188 -0.18 12.65 -10.30
CA LEU A 188 0.68 11.50 -10.09
C LEU A 188 1.13 11.50 -8.63
N GLN A 189 1.03 10.34 -7.97
CA GLN A 189 1.51 10.08 -6.62
C GLN A 189 2.16 8.70 -6.57
N GLY A 190 3.07 8.48 -5.62
CA GLY A 190 3.64 7.16 -5.47
C GLY A 190 4.89 7.13 -4.61
N ILE A 191 5.51 5.94 -4.53
CA ILE A 191 6.74 5.71 -3.76
C ILE A 191 7.68 4.86 -4.62
N THR A 192 8.84 5.40 -4.95
CA THR A 192 9.90 4.72 -5.70
C THR A 192 10.46 3.54 -4.89
N VAL A 193 10.97 2.51 -5.57
CA VAL A 193 11.63 1.37 -4.92
C VAL A 193 12.78 1.85 -4.05
N GLY A 194 12.78 1.45 -2.78
CA GLY A 194 13.84 1.78 -1.82
C GLY A 194 13.67 3.12 -1.11
N TYR A 195 12.66 3.91 -1.47
CA TYR A 195 12.32 5.17 -0.80
C TYR A 195 11.11 5.02 0.12
N GLY A 196 10.81 6.09 0.86
CA GLY A 196 9.69 6.12 1.78
C GLY A 196 8.99 7.47 1.82
N ASP A 197 7.75 7.42 2.30
CA ASP A 197 6.89 8.57 2.54
C ASP A 197 6.63 8.68 4.04
N ASP A 198 6.98 9.82 4.65
CA ASP A 198 6.85 10.06 6.08
C ASP A 198 5.89 11.20 6.42
N TYR A 199 5.26 11.08 7.56
CA TYR A 199 4.29 12.02 8.09
C TYR A 199 4.64 12.36 9.53
N PRO A 200 5.43 13.44 9.76
CA PRO A 200 5.82 13.89 11.09
C PRO A 200 4.63 14.26 11.99
N ALA A 201 4.81 14.13 13.29
CA ALA A 201 3.77 14.33 14.31
C ALA A 201 3.15 15.75 14.35
N TYR A 202 3.81 16.74 13.75
CA TYR A 202 3.26 18.11 13.67
C TYR A 202 2.26 18.32 12.53
N LEU A 203 2.19 17.40 11.57
CA LEU A 203 1.26 17.50 10.44
C LEU A 203 -0.19 17.30 10.90
N GLU A 204 -1.11 17.94 10.20
CA GLU A 204 -2.53 17.78 10.46
C GLU A 204 -2.98 16.31 10.29
N GLY A 205 -3.80 15.84 11.23
CA GLY A 205 -4.30 14.46 11.23
C GLY A 205 -3.33 13.42 11.80
N GLN A 206 -2.08 13.79 12.15
CA GLN A 206 -1.12 12.88 12.79
C GLN A 206 -1.36 12.79 14.30
N SER A 207 -2.62 12.57 14.70
CA SER A 207 -2.98 12.38 16.10
C SER A 207 -4.33 11.69 16.27
N ILE A 208 -4.50 11.03 17.41
CA ILE A 208 -5.73 10.39 17.86
C ILE A 208 -6.20 11.06 19.15
N ASP A 209 -7.50 11.38 19.26
CA ASP A 209 -8.10 11.91 20.48
C ASP A 209 -8.18 10.84 21.56
N VAL A 210 -7.47 11.03 22.65
CA VAL A 210 -7.46 10.10 23.82
C VAL A 210 -8.23 10.62 25.02
N THR A 211 -8.93 11.76 24.86
CA THR A 211 -9.74 12.35 25.92
C THR A 211 -10.77 11.37 26.45
N GLY A 212 -10.84 11.20 27.76
CA GLY A 212 -11.79 10.31 28.43
C GLY A 212 -11.54 8.80 28.25
N LEU A 213 -10.40 8.41 27.67
CA LEU A 213 -9.98 7.01 27.71
C LEU A 213 -9.57 6.63 29.14
N PRO A 214 -9.87 5.44 29.64
CA PRO A 214 -9.36 4.97 30.91
C PRO A 214 -7.84 4.79 30.90
N SER A 215 -7.19 4.85 32.07
CA SER A 215 -5.82 4.39 32.22
C SER A 215 -5.72 2.92 31.81
N GLY A 216 -4.67 2.56 31.07
CA GLY A 216 -4.52 1.19 30.57
C GLY A 216 -3.43 1.01 29.53
N LEU A 217 -3.39 -0.21 28.98
CA LEU A 217 -2.49 -0.58 27.89
C LEU A 217 -3.23 -0.49 26.55
N TYR A 218 -2.58 0.16 25.60
CA TYR A 218 -3.11 0.39 24.25
C TYR A 218 -2.06 0.05 23.20
N GLU A 219 -2.52 -0.36 22.05
CA GLU A 219 -1.70 -0.55 20.85
C GLU A 219 -2.04 0.58 19.86
N LEU A 220 -1.06 1.42 19.54
CA LEU A 220 -1.15 2.33 18.40
C LEU A 220 -0.74 1.55 17.15
N VAL A 221 -1.71 1.30 16.28
CA VAL A 221 -1.55 0.50 15.06
C VAL A 221 -1.59 1.40 13.85
N HIS A 222 -0.56 1.32 13.01
CA HIS A 222 -0.54 1.93 11.68
C HIS A 222 -0.61 0.85 10.61
N ARG A 223 -1.36 1.12 9.52
CA ARG A 223 -1.59 0.14 8.46
C ARG A 223 -1.70 0.81 7.10
N ALA A 224 -0.66 0.66 6.27
CA ALA A 224 -0.69 1.07 4.87
C ALA A 224 -1.55 0.11 4.04
N ASN A 225 -2.21 0.64 3.01
CA ASN A 225 -3.04 -0.13 2.08
C ASN A 225 -3.98 -1.14 2.79
N GLY A 226 -4.57 -0.72 3.91
CA GLY A 226 -5.36 -1.60 4.79
C GLY A 226 -6.59 -2.21 4.10
N ASP A 227 -7.15 -1.55 3.10
CA ASP A 227 -8.26 -2.03 2.28
C ASP A 227 -7.79 -2.88 1.08
N ARG A 228 -6.48 -3.08 0.91
CA ARG A 228 -5.84 -3.79 -0.21
C ARG A 228 -6.30 -3.31 -1.58
N ARG A 229 -6.45 -2.01 -1.74
CA ARG A 229 -6.90 -1.39 -2.99
C ARG A 229 -5.81 -1.38 -4.06
N VAL A 230 -4.57 -1.12 -3.67
CA VAL A 230 -3.42 -1.24 -4.58
C VAL A 230 -2.86 -2.65 -4.49
N ARG A 231 -2.48 -3.19 -5.64
CA ARG A 231 -1.80 -4.48 -5.75
C ARG A 231 -0.35 -4.33 -5.33
N GLU A 232 0.12 -5.27 -4.55
CA GLU A 232 1.50 -5.36 -4.09
C GLU A 232 1.92 -6.82 -3.88
N SER A 233 3.21 -7.07 -3.86
CA SER A 233 3.75 -8.43 -3.77
C SER A 233 3.54 -9.07 -2.39
N ARG A 234 3.33 -8.27 -1.33
CA ARG A 234 3.13 -8.76 0.03
C ARG A 234 2.30 -7.79 0.86
N TYR A 235 1.28 -8.30 1.56
CA TYR A 235 0.42 -7.53 2.45
C TYR A 235 0.69 -7.78 3.95
N SER A 236 1.55 -8.76 4.31
CA SER A 236 1.75 -9.16 5.71
C SER A 236 2.68 -8.23 6.51
N ASN A 237 3.31 -7.27 5.86
CA ASN A 237 4.20 -6.26 6.42
C ASN A 237 3.63 -4.84 6.37
N ASN A 238 2.36 -4.71 5.95
CA ASN A 238 1.66 -3.43 5.84
C ASN A 238 1.22 -2.84 7.18
N ALA A 239 1.41 -3.52 8.28
CA ALA A 239 1.04 -3.02 9.59
C ALA A 239 2.21 -3.08 10.57
N SER A 240 2.30 -2.06 11.41
CA SER A 240 3.19 -2.02 12.57
C SER A 240 2.50 -1.36 13.73
N SER A 241 2.94 -1.67 14.95
CA SER A 241 2.33 -1.10 16.15
C SER A 241 3.35 -0.79 17.23
N VAL A 242 2.92 0.00 18.20
CA VAL A 242 3.60 0.19 19.49
C VAL A 242 2.64 -0.08 20.63
N LEU A 243 3.13 -0.75 21.66
CA LEU A 243 2.42 -0.91 22.93
C LEU A 243 2.73 0.28 23.82
N LEU A 244 1.66 0.94 24.27
CA LEU A 244 1.69 2.15 25.07
C LEU A 244 0.97 1.91 26.40
N ARG A 245 1.46 2.55 27.48
CA ARG A 245 0.69 2.76 28.71
C ARG A 245 0.25 4.21 28.74
N ILE A 246 -1.06 4.44 28.92
CA ILE A 246 -1.66 5.75 29.15
C ILE A 246 -2.16 5.75 30.60
N ASP A 247 -1.74 6.72 31.44
CA ASP A 247 -2.08 6.74 32.84
C ASP A 247 -2.49 8.15 33.29
N TRP A 248 -3.72 8.28 33.79
CA TRP A 248 -4.32 9.54 34.24
C TRP A 248 -4.10 9.79 35.74
N ARG A 249 -2.89 9.52 36.27
CA ARG A 249 -2.59 9.64 37.72
C ARG A 249 -2.86 11.02 38.30
N ARG A 250 -2.73 12.08 37.46
CA ARG A 250 -2.94 13.46 37.87
C ARG A 250 -4.38 13.94 37.69
N GLY A 251 -5.28 13.05 37.33
CA GLY A 251 -6.68 13.36 37.07
C GLY A 251 -7.02 13.53 35.59
N PRO A 252 -8.32 13.54 35.23
CA PRO A 252 -8.80 13.54 33.86
C PRO A 252 -8.57 14.86 33.09
N ASP A 253 -8.26 15.94 33.82
CA ASP A 253 -8.05 17.27 33.24
C ASP A 253 -6.56 17.60 33.00
N GLU A 254 -5.65 16.70 33.39
CA GLU A 254 -4.22 16.85 33.18
C GLU A 254 -3.75 15.95 32.03
N VAL A 255 -2.61 16.32 31.40
CA VAL A 255 -1.98 15.49 30.36
C VAL A 255 -1.60 14.15 30.98
N PRO A 256 -2.08 13.00 30.45
CA PRO A 256 -1.75 11.70 31.02
C PRO A 256 -0.25 11.40 30.86
N ASP A 257 0.27 10.57 31.76
CA ASP A 257 1.57 10.00 31.59
C ASP A 257 1.51 8.97 30.46
N LEU A 258 2.48 9.05 29.54
CA LEU A 258 2.59 8.16 28.40
C LEU A 258 3.93 7.41 28.47
N GLU A 259 3.86 6.11 28.41
CA GLU A 259 5.04 5.24 28.36
C GLU A 259 5.00 4.33 27.14
N ARG A 260 6.06 4.35 26.34
CA ARG A 260 6.25 3.41 25.23
C ARG A 260 6.90 2.14 25.77
N LEU A 261 6.16 1.04 25.78
CA LEU A 261 6.61 -0.23 26.37
C LEU A 261 7.31 -1.13 25.35
N ARG A 262 6.78 -1.20 24.11
CA ARG A 262 7.30 -2.11 23.09
C ARG A 262 7.00 -1.61 21.68
N SER A 263 7.95 -1.84 20.79
CA SER A 263 7.76 -1.69 19.34
C SER A 263 7.50 -3.05 18.71
N CYS A 264 6.51 -3.14 17.83
CA CYS A 264 6.08 -4.38 17.18
C CYS A 264 6.07 -4.19 15.66
N PRO A 265 7.27 -4.20 15.02
CA PRO A 265 7.38 -4.00 13.58
C PRO A 265 6.73 -5.16 12.83
N ARG A 266 6.05 -4.83 11.72
CA ARG A 266 5.35 -5.77 10.83
C ARG A 266 4.28 -6.61 11.54
N ARG A 267 3.67 -6.04 12.60
CA ARG A 267 2.61 -6.69 13.38
C ARG A 267 1.59 -5.65 13.82
N GLU A 268 0.31 -5.98 13.67
CA GLU A 268 -0.78 -5.17 14.21
C GLU A 268 -0.90 -5.30 15.72
N ARG A 269 -0.58 -6.48 16.24
CA ARG A 269 -0.72 -6.80 17.65
C ARG A 269 0.64 -7.04 18.29
N CYS A 270 0.89 -6.31 19.35
CA CYS A 270 1.98 -6.61 20.26
C CYS A 270 1.55 -7.77 21.16
N ALA A 271 2.01 -9.01 20.91
CA ALA A 271 1.71 -10.12 21.79
C ALA A 271 1.99 -9.71 23.26
N ALA A 272 1.04 -9.97 24.15
CA ALA A 272 1.28 -9.87 25.57
C ALA A 272 2.45 -10.82 25.90
N GLY A 273 3.56 -10.26 26.41
CA GLY A 273 4.69 -11.04 26.89
C GLY A 273 4.38 -11.55 28.26
#